data_e7ea668ad809acd97cf70fd0bfc55b71
#
_entry.id   e7ea668ad809acd97cf70fd0bfc55b71
#
_cell.length_a   1.000
_cell.length_b   1.000
_cell.length_c   1.000
_cell.angle_alpha   90.00
_cell.angle_beta   90.00
_cell.angle_gamma   90.00
#
_symmetry.space_group_name_H-M   'P 1'
#
loop_
_entity.id
_entity.type
_entity.pdbx_description
1 polymer ?
#
loop_
_entity_poly.entity_id
_entity_poly.type
_entity_poly.pdbx_seq_one_letter_code
_entity_poly.pdbx_strand_id
1 'polypeptide(L)'
;EFCKFFADKNLEPYFKTVDMLTEKMGDISFEHQGRRIQGMRMQNLGDCYVINGWESMPYDNHSGVVDLYRNAKGDSKILAYYNQPLYVAISPRKQIIHTPNPVPVDFYIVNEKNLKGKHILSINVKDPNGKNIYQENKNVQLSGGEVFGELLIENMLLPLNNQSGMFSIEA
;
A
#
# COMPACT_ATOMS: atom_id res chain seq x y z
N GLU A 1 10.52 19.03 -24.07
CA GLU A 1 9.92 19.61 -22.83
C GLU A 1 10.32 18.82 -21.57
N PHE A 2 10.19 17.47 -21.54
CA PHE A 2 10.53 16.64 -20.40
C PHE A 2 12.00 16.77 -19.96
N CYS A 3 12.97 16.71 -20.88
CA CYS A 3 14.40 16.84 -20.52
C CYS A 3 14.69 18.22 -19.89
N LYS A 4 14.02 19.28 -20.37
CA LYS A 4 14.14 20.62 -19.79
C LYS A 4 13.57 20.65 -18.38
N PHE A 5 12.35 20.11 -18.16
CA PHE A 5 11.73 20.00 -16.84
C PHE A 5 12.64 19.22 -15.86
N PHE A 6 13.23 18.12 -16.32
CA PHE A 6 14.12 17.28 -15.54
C PHE A 6 15.35 18.06 -15.04
N ALA A 7 15.98 18.82 -15.92
CA ALA A 7 17.11 19.68 -15.58
C ALA A 7 16.68 20.88 -14.70
N ASP A 8 15.60 21.58 -15.07
CA ASP A 8 15.10 22.75 -14.34
C ASP A 8 14.69 22.42 -12.89
N LYS A 9 14.28 21.18 -12.63
CA LYS A 9 13.91 20.68 -11.28
C LYS A 9 15.06 19.99 -10.55
N ASN A 10 16.24 19.94 -11.15
CA ASN A 10 17.41 19.27 -10.58
C ASN A 10 17.12 17.84 -10.14
N LEU A 11 16.48 17.06 -10.99
CA LEU A 11 16.07 15.67 -10.69
C LEU A 11 17.18 14.65 -10.97
N GLU A 12 18.23 15.03 -11.70
CA GLU A 12 19.35 14.16 -12.08
C GLU A 12 20.07 13.47 -10.90
N PRO A 13 20.21 14.10 -9.71
CA PRO A 13 20.80 13.40 -8.57
C PRO A 13 19.95 12.24 -8.04
N TYR A 14 18.64 12.26 -8.29
CA TYR A 14 17.68 11.28 -7.81
C TYR A 14 17.30 10.24 -8.86
N PHE A 15 17.28 10.66 -10.13
CA PHE A 15 16.91 9.81 -11.25
C PHE A 15 17.94 9.97 -12.36
N LYS A 16 18.56 8.87 -12.79
CA LYS A 16 19.57 8.90 -13.86
C LYS A 16 18.98 9.21 -15.22
N THR A 17 17.72 8.90 -15.44
CA THR A 17 17.00 9.10 -16.70
C THR A 17 15.57 9.54 -16.46
N VAL A 18 14.96 10.13 -17.48
CA VAL A 18 13.51 10.46 -17.48
C VAL A 18 12.68 9.18 -17.35
N ASP A 19 13.11 8.08 -17.96
CA ASP A 19 12.40 6.79 -17.90
C ASP A 19 12.32 6.28 -16.46
N MET A 20 13.42 6.36 -15.70
CA MET A 20 13.41 6.00 -14.27
C MET A 20 12.43 6.84 -13.45
N LEU A 21 12.32 8.14 -13.74
CA LEU A 21 11.32 9.00 -13.09
C LEU A 21 9.91 8.54 -13.46
N THR A 22 9.67 8.28 -14.74
CA THR A 22 8.35 7.84 -15.24
C THR A 22 7.91 6.52 -14.63
N GLU A 23 8.81 5.54 -14.54
CA GLU A 23 8.55 4.26 -13.86
C GLU A 23 8.19 4.46 -12.38
N LYS A 24 8.93 5.32 -11.67
CA LYS A 24 8.63 5.62 -10.25
C LYS A 24 7.31 6.35 -10.07
N MET A 25 6.92 7.21 -10.99
CA MET A 25 5.59 7.82 -11.00
C MET A 25 4.50 6.77 -11.24
N GLY A 26 4.77 5.79 -12.09
CA GLY A 26 3.89 4.64 -12.31
C GLY A 26 3.72 3.79 -11.05
N ASP A 27 4.80 3.47 -10.35
CA ASP A 27 4.78 2.75 -9.07
C ASP A 27 3.87 3.48 -8.05
N ILE A 28 4.04 4.80 -7.91
CA ILE A 28 3.21 5.63 -7.00
C ILE A 28 1.73 5.59 -7.42
N SER A 29 1.45 5.63 -8.73
CA SER A 29 0.09 5.49 -9.25
C SER A 29 -0.52 4.14 -8.87
N PHE A 30 0.24 3.05 -9.00
CA PHE A 30 -0.19 1.70 -8.63
C PHE A 30 -0.42 1.56 -7.13
N GLU A 31 0.44 2.17 -6.30
CA GLU A 31 0.22 2.24 -4.85
C GLU A 31 -1.10 2.95 -4.49
N HIS A 32 -1.39 4.07 -5.13
CA HIS A 32 -2.64 4.79 -4.91
C HIS A 32 -3.87 3.98 -5.33
N GLN A 33 -3.80 3.33 -6.48
CA GLN A 33 -4.87 2.42 -6.94
C GLN A 33 -5.03 1.25 -5.98
N GLY A 34 -3.93 0.62 -5.60
CA GLY A 34 -3.91 -0.50 -4.65
C GLY A 34 -4.51 -0.14 -3.30
N ARG A 35 -4.19 1.02 -2.74
CA ARG A 35 -4.80 1.49 -1.48
C ARG A 35 -6.30 1.73 -1.59
N ARG A 36 -6.79 2.17 -2.74
CA ARG A 36 -8.24 2.29 -2.99
C ARG A 36 -8.90 0.91 -3.04
N ILE A 37 -8.29 -0.05 -3.74
CA ILE A 37 -8.72 -1.45 -3.77
C ILE A 37 -8.76 -2.01 -2.35
N GLN A 38 -7.69 -1.83 -1.58
CA GLN A 38 -7.62 -2.26 -0.18
C GLN A 38 -8.76 -1.65 0.64
N GLY A 39 -8.99 -0.34 0.52
CA GLY A 39 -10.07 0.35 1.25
C GLY A 39 -11.45 -0.22 0.97
N MET A 40 -11.73 -0.61 -0.27
CA MET A 40 -13.01 -1.24 -0.65
C MET A 40 -13.11 -2.67 -0.10
N ARG A 41 -12.04 -3.46 -0.25
CA ARG A 41 -12.03 -4.86 0.15
C ARG A 41 -12.06 -5.05 1.66
N MET A 42 -11.29 -4.28 2.43
CA MET A 42 -11.23 -4.41 3.88
C MET A 42 -12.53 -4.01 4.59
N GLN A 43 -13.35 -3.16 3.96
CA GLN A 43 -14.62 -2.70 4.53
C GLN A 43 -15.84 -3.44 3.97
N ASN A 44 -15.62 -4.36 3.05
CA ASN A 44 -16.69 -5.14 2.42
C ASN A 44 -17.80 -4.26 1.79
N LEU A 45 -17.40 -3.12 1.18
CA LEU A 45 -18.33 -2.11 0.68
C LEU A 45 -18.91 -2.41 -0.70
N GLY A 46 -18.47 -3.46 -1.36
CA GLY A 46 -18.95 -3.80 -2.70
C GLY A 46 -18.49 -5.18 -3.16
N ASP A 47 -19.27 -5.76 -4.05
CA ASP A 47 -19.05 -7.09 -4.59
C ASP A 47 -17.97 -7.12 -5.69
N CYS A 48 -17.66 -5.94 -6.27
CA CYS A 48 -16.64 -5.81 -7.30
C CYS A 48 -16.05 -4.39 -7.33
N TYR A 49 -14.90 -4.28 -7.96
CA TYR A 49 -14.29 -3.00 -8.33
C TYR A 49 -13.70 -3.08 -9.74
N VAL A 50 -13.61 -1.95 -10.40
CA VAL A 50 -13.04 -1.82 -11.73
C VAL A 50 -11.95 -0.75 -11.73
N ILE A 51 -10.74 -1.12 -12.19
CA ILE A 51 -9.71 -0.14 -12.51
C ILE A 51 -10.11 0.51 -13.85
N ASN A 52 -10.46 1.79 -13.80
CA ASN A 52 -10.86 2.53 -15.00
C ASN A 52 -9.66 2.74 -15.93
N GLY A 53 -9.87 2.40 -17.20
CA GLY A 53 -8.86 2.52 -18.24
C GLY A 53 -7.77 1.44 -18.14
N TRP A 54 -7.70 0.59 -19.14
CA TRP A 54 -6.60 -0.36 -19.29
C TRP A 54 -5.34 0.37 -19.78
N GLU A 55 -5.51 1.23 -20.75
CA GLU A 55 -4.48 1.90 -21.52
C GLU A 55 -4.54 3.42 -21.30
N SER A 56 -3.39 4.07 -21.19
CA SER A 56 -3.32 5.53 -21.15
C SER A 56 -3.45 6.13 -22.54
N MET A 57 -4.22 7.19 -22.67
CA MET A 57 -4.29 7.99 -23.90
C MET A 57 -3.15 9.03 -23.93
N PRO A 58 -2.73 9.52 -25.12
CA PRO A 58 -1.62 10.45 -25.24
C PRO A 58 -1.77 11.75 -24.41
N TYR A 59 -3.01 12.15 -24.16
CA TYR A 59 -3.33 13.37 -23.43
C TYR A 59 -3.96 13.15 -22.06
N ASP A 60 -4.22 11.89 -21.70
CA ASP A 60 -4.79 11.47 -20.42
C ASP A 60 -3.95 10.36 -19.82
N ASN A 61 -2.95 10.74 -19.05
CA ASN A 61 -1.92 9.84 -18.55
C ASN A 61 -2.12 9.39 -17.09
N HIS A 62 -3.16 9.85 -16.42
CA HIS A 62 -3.36 9.55 -15.00
C HIS A 62 -4.16 8.26 -14.75
N SER A 63 -4.86 7.74 -15.74
CA SER A 63 -5.56 6.46 -15.68
C SER A 63 -4.79 5.35 -16.37
N GLY A 64 -5.24 4.13 -16.20
CA GLY A 64 -4.68 2.96 -16.86
C GLY A 64 -3.46 2.34 -16.18
N VAL A 65 -3.22 1.10 -16.49
CA VAL A 65 -2.14 0.27 -15.94
C VAL A 65 -1.02 0.02 -16.95
N VAL A 66 -1.27 0.29 -18.22
CA VAL A 66 -0.28 0.19 -19.29
C VAL A 66 -0.18 1.48 -20.08
N ASP A 67 0.94 1.67 -20.75
CA ASP A 67 1.15 2.75 -21.72
C ASP A 67 0.50 2.44 -23.08
N LEU A 68 0.67 3.34 -24.04
CA LEU A 68 0.18 3.17 -25.42
C LEU A 68 0.78 1.95 -26.15
N TYR A 69 1.92 1.48 -25.74
CA TYR A 69 2.61 0.32 -26.28
C TYR A 69 2.34 -0.94 -25.49
N ARG A 70 1.44 -0.85 -24.49
CA ARG A 70 1.06 -1.93 -23.58
C ARG A 70 2.14 -2.41 -22.63
N ASN A 71 3.15 -1.59 -22.37
CA ASN A 71 4.08 -1.83 -21.30
C ASN A 71 3.44 -1.41 -19.97
N ALA A 72 3.74 -2.14 -18.90
CA ALA A 72 3.30 -1.76 -17.57
C ALA A 72 3.87 -0.39 -17.17
N LYS A 73 3.04 0.48 -16.62
CA LYS A 73 3.45 1.85 -16.20
C LYS A 73 4.29 1.85 -14.93
N GLY A 74 4.31 0.78 -14.18
CA GLY A 74 5.05 0.57 -12.94
C GLY A 74 5.19 -0.92 -12.62
N ASP A 75 5.69 -1.25 -11.42
CA ASP A 75 5.81 -2.64 -10.99
C ASP A 75 4.42 -3.26 -10.74
N SER A 76 4.02 -4.17 -11.62
CA SER A 76 2.73 -4.87 -11.53
C SER A 76 2.55 -5.67 -10.23
N LYS A 77 3.65 -6.02 -9.54
CA LYS A 77 3.60 -6.70 -8.24
C LYS A 77 2.91 -5.86 -7.18
N ILE A 78 2.97 -4.54 -7.30
CA ILE A 78 2.26 -3.61 -6.41
C ILE A 78 0.76 -3.88 -6.46
N LEU A 79 0.16 -3.88 -7.65
CA LEU A 79 -1.26 -4.18 -7.80
C LEU A 79 -1.59 -5.64 -7.46
N ALA A 80 -0.70 -6.59 -7.79
CA ALA A 80 -0.87 -7.99 -7.43
C ALA A 80 -0.94 -8.19 -5.91
N TYR A 81 -0.16 -7.43 -5.13
CA TYR A 81 -0.22 -7.45 -3.67
C TYR A 81 -1.62 -7.12 -3.16
N TYR A 82 -2.22 -6.02 -3.64
CA TYR A 82 -3.55 -5.59 -3.21
C TYR A 82 -4.70 -6.45 -3.74
N ASN A 83 -4.41 -7.33 -4.71
CA ASN A 83 -5.38 -8.27 -5.29
C ASN A 83 -5.27 -9.69 -4.74
N GLN A 84 -4.41 -9.94 -3.74
CA GLN A 84 -4.30 -11.25 -3.13
C GLN A 84 -5.63 -11.66 -2.48
N PRO A 85 -6.04 -12.94 -2.59
CA PRO A 85 -7.28 -13.43 -2.00
C PRO A 85 -7.21 -13.57 -0.48
N LEU A 86 -6.00 -13.46 0.09
CA LEU A 86 -5.77 -13.50 1.53
C LEU A 86 -4.57 -12.63 1.89
N TYR A 87 -4.79 -11.59 2.67
CA TYR A 87 -3.72 -10.75 3.22
C TYR A 87 -4.24 -9.88 4.37
N VAL A 88 -3.31 -9.40 5.19
CA VAL A 88 -3.61 -8.42 6.23
C VAL A 88 -3.52 -7.01 5.64
N ALA A 89 -4.62 -6.27 5.68
CA ALA A 89 -4.68 -4.88 5.28
C ALA A 89 -4.33 -3.99 6.47
N ILE A 90 -3.23 -3.26 6.36
CA ILE A 90 -2.73 -2.34 7.38
C ILE A 90 -3.23 -0.94 7.03
N SER A 91 -3.97 -0.32 7.95
CA SER A 91 -4.59 1.00 7.76
C SER A 91 -4.13 2.00 8.81
N PRO A 92 -3.01 2.69 8.60
CA PRO A 92 -2.59 3.77 9.49
C PRO A 92 -3.58 4.93 9.42
N ARG A 93 -4.06 5.41 10.57
CA ARG A 93 -4.98 6.56 10.63
C ARG A 93 -4.29 7.89 10.30
N LYS A 94 -2.95 7.91 10.34
CA LYS A 94 -2.10 9.03 9.93
C LYS A 94 -0.89 8.49 9.17
N GLN A 95 -0.56 9.11 8.06
CA GLN A 95 0.63 8.76 7.25
C GLN A 95 1.85 9.62 7.59
N ILE A 96 1.62 10.84 8.09
CA ILE A 96 2.66 11.76 8.52
C ILE A 96 2.48 12.01 10.02
N ILE A 97 3.51 11.71 10.80
CA ILE A 97 3.46 11.74 12.25
C ILE A 97 4.71 12.44 12.78
N HIS A 98 4.51 13.30 13.78
CA HIS A 98 5.62 13.89 14.51
C HIS A 98 6.09 12.91 15.58
N THR A 99 7.28 12.35 15.39
CA THR A 99 7.91 11.46 16.37
C THR A 99 8.24 12.21 17.67
N PRO A 100 8.21 11.55 18.83
CA PRO A 100 8.04 10.11 19.07
C PRO A 100 6.57 9.67 19.28
N ASN A 101 5.59 10.42 18.78
CA ASN A 101 4.20 10.05 18.98
C ASN A 101 3.89 8.68 18.36
N PRO A 102 3.10 7.83 19.03
CA PRO A 102 2.69 6.56 18.46
C PRO A 102 1.75 6.76 17.28
N VAL A 103 1.74 5.81 16.35
CA VAL A 103 0.82 5.79 15.22
C VAL A 103 -0.38 4.89 15.51
N PRO A 104 -1.61 5.41 15.44
CA PRO A 104 -2.81 4.59 15.52
C PRO A 104 -3.02 3.84 14.19
N VAL A 105 -3.15 2.52 14.28
CA VAL A 105 -3.29 1.63 13.13
C VAL A 105 -4.45 0.67 13.34
N ASP A 106 -5.25 0.51 12.30
CA ASP A 106 -6.26 -0.53 12.22
C ASP A 106 -5.74 -1.69 11.37
N PHE A 107 -5.98 -2.92 11.81
CA PHE A 107 -5.63 -4.14 11.08
C PHE A 107 -6.89 -4.85 10.65
N TYR A 108 -7.01 -5.11 9.36
CA TYR A 108 -8.08 -5.88 8.75
C TYR A 108 -7.51 -7.14 8.11
N ILE A 109 -8.33 -8.15 7.95
CA ILE A 109 -8.04 -9.27 7.05
C ILE A 109 -8.91 -9.15 5.81
N VAL A 110 -8.32 -9.36 4.65
CA VAL A 110 -9.05 -9.71 3.42
C VAL A 110 -8.96 -11.21 3.27
N ASN A 111 -10.09 -11.90 3.35
CA ASN A 111 -10.18 -13.35 3.51
C ASN A 111 -11.16 -13.99 2.52
N GLU A 112 -10.84 -13.94 1.23
CA GLU A 112 -11.61 -14.62 0.18
C GLU A 112 -11.39 -16.14 0.18
N LYS A 113 -10.43 -16.63 0.96
CA LYS A 113 -10.18 -18.06 1.15
C LYS A 113 -11.00 -18.70 2.25
N ASN A 114 -11.87 -17.92 2.89
CA ASN A 114 -12.78 -18.41 3.92
C ASN A 114 -12.08 -19.12 5.10
N LEU A 115 -10.91 -18.61 5.52
CA LEU A 115 -10.25 -19.09 6.73
C LEU A 115 -11.11 -18.76 7.94
N LYS A 116 -11.15 -19.68 8.91
CA LYS A 116 -11.94 -19.56 10.15
C LYS A 116 -11.12 -19.96 11.35
N GLY A 117 -11.55 -19.50 12.51
CA GLY A 117 -10.98 -19.95 13.78
C GLY A 117 -9.90 -19.03 14.32
N LYS A 118 -9.12 -19.55 15.26
CA LYS A 118 -8.10 -18.81 15.98
C LYS A 118 -6.79 -18.80 15.18
N HIS A 119 -6.23 -17.60 15.03
CA HIS A 119 -4.95 -17.38 14.36
C HIS A 119 -4.07 -16.43 15.18
N ILE A 120 -2.81 -16.35 14.83
CA ILE A 120 -1.86 -15.39 15.42
C ILE A 120 -1.53 -14.38 14.35
N LEU A 121 -1.74 -13.11 14.65
CA LEU A 121 -1.29 -11.97 13.86
C LEU A 121 0.04 -11.48 14.44
N SER A 122 1.11 -11.58 13.63
CA SER A 122 2.44 -11.08 14.00
C SER A 122 2.61 -9.68 13.43
N ILE A 123 2.90 -8.70 14.29
CA ILE A 123 3.03 -7.29 13.91
C ILE A 123 4.46 -6.85 14.20
N ASN A 124 5.12 -6.26 13.20
CA ASN A 124 6.47 -5.72 13.30
C ASN A 124 6.50 -4.26 12.86
N VAL A 125 7.29 -3.42 13.54
CA VAL A 125 7.59 -2.05 13.10
C VAL A 125 9.09 -1.92 12.92
N LYS A 126 9.51 -1.44 11.74
CA LYS A 126 10.90 -1.16 11.42
C LYS A 126 11.13 0.33 11.31
N ASP A 127 12.26 0.78 11.84
CA ASP A 127 12.70 2.16 11.74
C ASP A 127 13.27 2.48 10.33
N PRO A 128 13.61 3.76 10.05
CA PRO A 128 14.16 4.16 8.76
C PRO A 128 15.45 3.45 8.35
N ASN A 129 16.16 2.83 9.29
CA ASN A 129 17.38 2.04 9.05
C ASN A 129 17.07 0.55 8.83
N GLY A 130 15.78 0.16 8.84
CA GLY A 130 15.35 -1.24 8.70
C GLY A 130 15.46 -2.07 9.98
N LYS A 131 15.80 -1.45 11.13
CA LYS A 131 15.89 -2.14 12.41
C LYS A 131 14.50 -2.35 12.97
N ASN A 132 14.20 -3.58 13.42
CA ASN A 132 12.96 -3.88 14.11
C ASN A 132 12.96 -3.17 15.50
N ILE A 133 12.00 -2.28 15.73
CA ILE A 133 11.83 -1.50 16.97
C ILE A 133 10.63 -1.93 17.78
N TYR A 134 9.74 -2.72 17.18
CA TYR A 134 8.57 -3.28 17.85
C TYR A 134 8.16 -4.59 17.21
N GLN A 135 7.79 -5.56 18.05
CA GLN A 135 7.24 -6.82 17.61
C GLN A 135 6.20 -7.31 18.62
N GLU A 136 5.04 -7.69 18.14
CA GLU A 136 3.98 -8.26 18.98
C GLU A 136 3.19 -9.32 18.22
N ASN A 137 2.76 -10.35 18.93
CA ASN A 137 1.87 -11.39 18.45
C ASN A 137 0.50 -11.25 19.13
N LYS A 138 -0.55 -11.12 18.34
CA LYS A 138 -1.94 -11.02 18.81
C LYS A 138 -2.74 -12.24 18.40
N ASN A 139 -3.47 -12.82 19.34
CA ASN A 139 -4.48 -13.82 19.01
C ASN A 139 -5.68 -13.10 18.36
N VAL A 140 -6.07 -13.54 17.18
CA VAL A 140 -7.20 -13.03 16.42
C VAL A 140 -8.17 -14.18 16.12
N GLN A 141 -9.45 -13.86 15.99
CA GLN A 141 -10.48 -14.81 15.62
C GLN A 141 -11.01 -14.41 14.24
N LEU A 142 -10.92 -15.31 13.27
CA LEU A 142 -11.48 -15.12 11.94
C LEU A 142 -12.86 -15.73 11.85
N SER A 143 -13.84 -14.94 11.42
CA SER A 143 -15.22 -15.37 11.23
C SER A 143 -15.39 -16.18 9.96
N GLY A 144 -14.74 -15.76 8.88
CA GLY A 144 -14.95 -16.32 7.54
C GLY A 144 -16.40 -16.15 7.07
N GLY A 145 -16.80 -16.89 6.05
CA GLY A 145 -18.13 -16.82 5.48
C GLY A 145 -18.19 -15.88 4.27
N GLU A 146 -19.32 -15.22 4.08
CA GLU A 146 -19.57 -14.33 2.96
C GLU A 146 -18.89 -12.95 3.12
N VAL A 147 -18.60 -12.55 4.36
CA VAL A 147 -17.88 -11.31 4.67
C VAL A 147 -16.38 -11.58 4.56
N PHE A 148 -15.76 -11.07 3.52
CA PHE A 148 -14.33 -11.28 3.29
C PHE A 148 -13.43 -10.19 3.88
N GLY A 149 -13.96 -8.98 4.16
CA GLY A 149 -13.24 -7.91 4.87
C GLY A 149 -13.64 -7.87 6.34
N GLU A 150 -12.70 -8.15 7.26
CA GLU A 150 -12.99 -8.21 8.70
C GLU A 150 -11.97 -7.39 9.50
N LEU A 151 -12.46 -6.53 10.43
CA LEU A 151 -11.59 -5.79 11.34
C LEU A 151 -11.06 -6.75 12.42
N LEU A 152 -9.75 -6.86 12.51
CA LEU A 152 -9.08 -7.70 13.49
C LEU A 152 -8.69 -6.92 14.76
N ILE A 153 -8.10 -5.74 14.57
CA ILE A 153 -7.64 -4.88 15.67
C ILE A 153 -7.93 -3.44 15.30
N GLU A 154 -8.62 -2.75 16.17
CA GLU A 154 -8.94 -1.33 16.02
C GLU A 154 -7.99 -0.46 16.86
N ASN A 155 -7.53 0.64 16.25
CA ASN A 155 -6.80 1.73 16.92
C ASN A 155 -5.60 1.27 17.77
N MET A 156 -4.84 0.30 17.25
CA MET A 156 -3.63 -0.15 17.92
C MET A 156 -2.56 0.94 17.85
N LEU A 157 -2.04 1.34 18.98
CA LEU A 157 -0.98 2.37 19.07
C LEU A 157 0.38 1.71 18.90
N LEU A 158 0.99 1.88 17.74
CA LEU A 158 2.35 1.38 17.46
C LEU A 158 3.39 2.42 17.84
N PRO A 159 4.40 2.05 18.65
CA PRO A 159 5.44 2.99 19.07
C PRO A 159 6.37 3.32 17.90
N LEU A 160 6.83 4.58 17.85
CA LEU A 160 7.89 5.03 16.96
C LEU A 160 9.07 5.51 17.80
N ASN A 161 10.29 5.32 17.30
CA ASN A 161 11.47 5.92 17.90
C ASN A 161 11.62 7.39 17.45
N ASN A 162 12.55 8.12 18.04
CA ASN A 162 12.77 9.55 17.75
C ASN A 162 13.69 9.74 16.53
N GLN A 163 13.37 9.09 15.41
CA GLN A 163 14.09 9.23 14.15
C GLN A 163 13.18 9.86 13.08
N SER A 164 13.79 10.64 12.18
CA SER A 164 13.10 11.14 10.99
C SER A 164 13.31 10.16 9.84
N GLY A 165 12.26 9.91 9.07
CA GLY A 165 12.32 9.03 7.91
C GLY A 165 11.08 8.16 7.75
N MET A 166 11.20 7.15 6.91
CA MET A 166 10.11 6.24 6.59
C MET A 166 10.16 5.02 7.52
N PHE A 167 9.10 4.81 8.28
CA PHE A 167 8.88 3.60 9.06
C PHE A 167 8.06 2.61 8.24
N SER A 168 8.32 1.31 8.40
CA SER A 168 7.50 0.26 7.82
C SER A 168 6.78 -0.55 8.88
N ILE A 169 5.53 -0.91 8.57
CA ILE A 169 4.69 -1.79 9.40
C ILE A 169 4.44 -3.05 8.58
N GLU A 170 4.72 -4.19 9.19
CA GLU A 170 4.50 -5.52 8.60
C GLU A 170 3.57 -6.32 9.50
N ALA A 171 2.65 -7.08 8.90
CA ALA A 171 1.72 -7.95 9.62
C ALA A 171 1.37 -9.20 8.82
#